data_a6474a9717eed83975e6007816354d6f
#
_entry.id   a6474a9717eed83975e6007816354d6f
#
_cell.length_a   1.000
_cell.length_b   1.000
_cell.length_c   1.000
_cell.angle_alpha   90.00
_cell.angle_beta   90.00
_cell.angle_gamma   90.00
#
_symmetry.space_group_name_H-M   'P 1'
#
loop_
_entity.id
_entity.type
_entity.pdbx_description
1 polymer ?
#
loop_
_entity_poly.entity_id
_entity_poly.type
_entity_poly.pdbx_seq_one_letter_code
_entity_poly.pdbx_strand_id
1 'polypeptide(L)'
;MVMHNIKLWSPNNKKTNLHKFINQLDKSLNIKNYSDLHNWSIKHKNEFWTHVWNFTNFVGEKKGKIFKSAPEFTKNKFFDECSINYAENCLIREDDDDAIIFHSENKIKRNYSWRELRSAVFKFANYLKNNNIEKNNRIAAILPNIPETVISFLSTA
;
A
#
# COMPACT_ATOMS: atom_id res chain seq x y z
N MET A 1 32.33 3.57 -25.41
CA MET A 1 32.75 3.25 -24.04
C MET A 1 31.57 2.61 -23.32
N VAL A 2 31.56 1.30 -23.16
CA VAL A 2 30.45 0.59 -22.49
C VAL A 2 30.63 0.83 -21.00
N MET A 3 29.72 1.62 -20.38
CA MET A 3 29.70 1.73 -18.95
C MET A 3 29.30 0.36 -18.38
N HIS A 4 30.24 -0.35 -17.81
CA HIS A 4 29.95 -1.54 -17.03
C HIS A 4 29.03 -1.14 -15.88
N ASN A 5 27.88 -1.81 -15.79
CA ASN A 5 26.95 -1.67 -14.65
C ASN A 5 27.65 -2.14 -13.36
N ILE A 6 28.39 -1.24 -12.73
CA ILE A 6 29.02 -1.50 -11.44
C ILE A 6 27.93 -1.48 -10.39
N LYS A 7 27.75 -2.60 -9.69
CA LYS A 7 26.82 -2.68 -8.57
C LYS A 7 27.31 -1.78 -7.44
N LEU A 8 26.63 -0.66 -7.23
CA LEU A 8 27.02 0.34 -6.24
C LEU A 8 26.68 -0.07 -4.80
N TRP A 9 25.62 -0.87 -4.62
CA TRP A 9 25.17 -1.29 -3.30
C TRP A 9 24.45 -2.64 -3.35
N SER A 10 24.49 -3.36 -2.27
CA SER A 10 23.76 -4.62 -2.07
C SER A 10 23.40 -4.73 -0.57
N PRO A 11 22.19 -5.17 -0.22
CA PRO A 11 21.85 -5.35 1.18
C PRO A 11 22.72 -6.41 1.84
N ASN A 12 23.31 -6.08 2.98
CA ASN A 12 24.11 -7.01 3.79
C ASN A 12 23.24 -8.08 4.47
N ASN A 13 21.92 -7.86 4.51
CA ASN A 13 20.97 -8.69 5.22
C ASN A 13 19.97 -9.31 4.26
N LYS A 14 19.85 -10.64 4.27
CA LYS A 14 18.85 -11.41 3.51
C LYS A 14 17.44 -11.41 4.15
N LYS A 15 17.19 -10.57 5.17
CA LYS A 15 15.89 -10.47 5.85
C LYS A 15 14.98 -9.38 5.26
N THR A 16 15.23 -8.93 4.04
CA THR A 16 14.36 -7.94 3.35
C THR A 16 13.02 -8.56 2.99
N ASN A 17 11.99 -7.71 2.80
CA ASN A 17 10.68 -8.17 2.35
C ASN A 17 10.75 -8.91 1.00
N LEU A 18 11.64 -8.49 0.10
CA LEU A 18 11.89 -9.20 -1.16
C LEU A 18 12.36 -10.64 -0.93
N HIS A 19 13.31 -10.86 -0.01
CA HIS A 19 13.76 -12.21 0.32
C HIS A 19 12.65 -13.03 0.99
N LYS A 20 11.85 -12.43 1.87
CA LYS A 20 10.70 -13.11 2.48
C LYS A 20 9.70 -13.52 1.41
N PHE A 21 9.38 -12.62 0.47
CA PHE A 21 8.48 -12.89 -0.65
C PHE A 21 8.99 -14.06 -1.51
N ILE A 22 10.24 -14.02 -1.96
CA ILE A 22 10.84 -15.10 -2.76
C ILE A 22 10.80 -16.44 -2.00
N ASN A 23 11.07 -16.43 -0.70
CA ASN A 23 11.08 -17.66 0.12
C ASN A 23 9.68 -18.27 0.33
N GLN A 24 8.61 -17.48 0.14
CA GLN A 24 7.22 -17.96 0.20
C GLN A 24 6.72 -18.53 -1.14
N LEU A 25 7.44 -18.27 -2.23
CA LEU A 25 7.08 -18.82 -3.53
C LEU A 25 7.37 -20.33 -3.58
N ASP A 26 6.62 -21.05 -4.42
CA ASP A 26 6.85 -22.46 -4.65
C ASP A 26 8.26 -22.69 -5.18
N LYS A 27 8.99 -23.62 -4.56
CA LYS A 27 10.36 -23.97 -4.94
C LYS A 27 10.46 -24.54 -6.36
N SER A 28 9.38 -25.09 -6.89
CA SER A 28 9.30 -25.58 -8.27
C SER A 28 9.48 -24.46 -9.32
N LEU A 29 9.18 -23.19 -8.96
CA LEU A 29 9.38 -22.02 -9.82
C LEU A 29 10.87 -21.68 -10.02
N ASN A 30 11.77 -22.25 -9.21
CA ASN A 30 13.22 -22.05 -9.27
C ASN A 30 13.67 -20.57 -9.29
N ILE A 31 12.94 -19.70 -8.56
CA ILE A 31 13.21 -18.27 -8.42
C ILE A 31 14.24 -18.08 -7.31
N LYS A 32 15.48 -17.70 -7.68
CA LYS A 32 16.61 -17.57 -6.75
C LYS A 32 17.03 -16.13 -6.46
N ASN A 33 16.68 -15.21 -7.35
CA ASN A 33 17.15 -13.83 -7.30
C ASN A 33 16.12 -12.88 -7.91
N TYR A 34 16.42 -11.59 -7.88
CA TYR A 34 15.53 -10.55 -8.43
C TYR A 34 15.27 -10.72 -9.94
N SER A 35 16.27 -11.10 -10.73
CA SER A 35 16.10 -11.25 -12.18
C SER A 35 15.14 -12.38 -12.52
N ASP A 36 15.23 -13.52 -11.80
CA ASP A 36 14.29 -14.63 -11.95
C ASP A 36 12.87 -14.20 -11.58
N LEU A 37 12.73 -13.51 -10.43
CA LEU A 37 11.46 -12.98 -9.98
C LEU A 37 10.85 -12.00 -10.99
N HIS A 38 11.64 -11.08 -11.52
CA HIS A 38 11.18 -10.11 -12.52
C HIS A 38 10.72 -10.84 -13.80
N ASN A 39 11.51 -11.77 -14.32
CA ASN A 39 11.14 -12.55 -15.49
C ASN A 39 9.85 -13.34 -15.28
N TRP A 40 9.66 -13.93 -14.11
CA TRP A 40 8.45 -14.64 -13.76
C TRP A 40 7.25 -13.67 -13.64
N SER A 41 7.43 -12.53 -12.99
CA SER A 41 6.36 -11.55 -12.77
C SER A 41 5.75 -11.00 -14.06
N ILE A 42 6.56 -10.81 -15.11
CA ILE A 42 6.07 -10.32 -16.40
C ILE A 42 5.42 -11.40 -17.26
N LYS A 43 5.83 -12.67 -17.09
CA LYS A 43 5.27 -13.81 -17.82
C LYS A 43 4.00 -14.36 -17.16
N HIS A 44 3.94 -14.37 -15.83
CA HIS A 44 2.89 -14.96 -15.00
C HIS A 44 2.20 -13.92 -14.12
N LYS A 45 1.64 -12.88 -14.77
CA LYS A 45 1.09 -11.71 -14.06
C LYS A 45 -0.01 -12.07 -13.06
N ASN A 46 -0.91 -13.00 -13.40
CA ASN A 46 -1.99 -13.41 -12.50
C ASN A 46 -1.44 -14.06 -11.22
N GLU A 47 -0.51 -15.01 -11.38
CA GLU A 47 0.10 -15.71 -10.25
C GLU A 47 0.93 -14.75 -9.40
N PHE A 48 1.76 -13.92 -10.05
CA PHE A 48 2.58 -12.93 -9.35
C PHE A 48 1.73 -11.99 -8.49
N TRP A 49 0.71 -11.36 -9.07
CA TRP A 49 -0.14 -10.42 -8.34
C TRP A 49 -1.02 -11.09 -7.29
N THR A 50 -1.40 -12.36 -7.50
CA THR A 50 -2.06 -13.16 -6.47
C THR A 50 -1.13 -13.38 -5.27
N HIS A 51 0.14 -13.72 -5.52
CA HIS A 51 1.13 -13.88 -4.46
C HIS A 51 1.41 -12.55 -3.73
N VAL A 52 1.49 -11.43 -4.46
CA VAL A 52 1.63 -10.09 -3.85
C VAL A 52 0.47 -9.80 -2.91
N TRP A 53 -0.78 -9.99 -3.34
CA TRP A 53 -1.96 -9.80 -2.50
C TRP A 53 -1.89 -10.60 -1.20
N ASN A 54 -1.54 -11.88 -1.31
CA ASN A 54 -1.47 -12.76 -0.15
C ASN A 54 -0.28 -12.40 0.78
N PHE A 55 0.86 -12.05 0.21
CA PHE A 55 2.06 -11.67 0.96
C PHE A 55 1.88 -10.38 1.77
N THR A 56 1.16 -9.43 1.21
CA THR A 56 0.90 -8.14 1.87
C THR A 56 -0.26 -8.20 2.86
N ASN A 57 -0.94 -9.35 2.99
CA ASN A 57 -2.15 -9.52 3.81
C ASN A 57 -3.22 -8.46 3.50
N PHE A 58 -3.39 -8.16 2.23
CA PHE A 58 -4.29 -7.10 1.79
C PHE A 58 -5.73 -7.39 2.22
N VAL A 59 -6.36 -6.44 2.89
CA VAL A 59 -7.75 -6.55 3.36
C VAL A 59 -8.69 -6.15 2.23
N GLY A 60 -9.57 -7.08 1.84
CA GLY A 60 -10.53 -6.83 0.77
C GLY A 60 -11.12 -8.11 0.20
N GLU A 61 -12.14 -7.94 -0.60
CA GLU A 61 -12.81 -9.05 -1.28
C GLU A 61 -12.19 -9.28 -2.66
N LYS A 62 -11.47 -10.39 -2.81
CA LYS A 62 -10.82 -10.78 -4.06
C LYS A 62 -11.81 -11.52 -4.96
N LYS A 63 -12.18 -10.91 -6.09
CA LYS A 63 -13.09 -11.46 -7.09
C LYS A 63 -12.50 -11.37 -8.49
N GLY A 64 -12.99 -12.22 -9.39
CA GLY A 64 -12.68 -12.19 -10.80
C GLY A 64 -11.23 -12.46 -11.18
N LYS A 65 -10.83 -11.97 -12.34
CA LYS A 65 -9.44 -12.09 -12.84
C LYS A 65 -8.55 -11.04 -12.21
N ILE A 66 -7.39 -11.46 -11.75
CA ILE A 66 -6.40 -10.56 -11.13
C ILE A 66 -5.81 -9.57 -12.14
N PHE A 67 -5.58 -10.01 -13.37
CA PHE A 67 -5.07 -9.16 -14.45
C PHE A 67 -5.87 -9.38 -15.74
N LYS A 68 -6.33 -8.27 -16.33
CA LYS A 68 -6.96 -8.24 -17.65
C LYS A 68 -6.10 -7.40 -18.60
N SER A 69 -5.54 -8.04 -19.63
CA SER A 69 -4.75 -7.37 -20.64
C SER A 69 -5.67 -6.64 -21.63
N ALA A 70 -5.23 -5.48 -22.08
CA ALA A 70 -5.85 -4.71 -23.16
C ALA A 70 -4.81 -4.38 -24.24
N PRO A 71 -5.25 -4.08 -25.49
CA PRO A 71 -4.34 -3.67 -26.57
C PRO A 71 -3.49 -2.45 -26.21
N GLU A 72 -4.10 -1.48 -25.52
CA GLU A 72 -3.40 -0.31 -25.00
C GLU A 72 -2.94 -0.57 -23.56
N PHE A 73 -1.67 -0.31 -23.27
CA PHE A 73 -1.07 -0.51 -21.95
C PHE A 73 -1.85 0.18 -20.82
N THR A 74 -2.33 1.41 -21.07
CA THR A 74 -3.07 2.20 -20.08
C THR A 74 -4.46 1.65 -19.75
N LYS A 75 -4.98 0.74 -20.56
CA LYS A 75 -6.29 0.08 -20.37
C LYS A 75 -6.17 -1.29 -19.68
N ASN A 76 -4.94 -1.73 -19.35
CA ASN A 76 -4.77 -2.91 -18.52
C ASN A 76 -5.43 -2.71 -17.17
N LYS A 77 -6.09 -3.75 -16.66
CA LYS A 77 -6.78 -3.70 -15.37
C LYS A 77 -6.20 -4.73 -14.42
N PHE A 78 -6.02 -4.31 -13.18
CA PHE A 78 -5.61 -5.16 -12.06
C PHE A 78 -6.71 -5.14 -11.02
N PHE A 79 -7.15 -6.31 -10.55
CA PHE A 79 -8.13 -6.46 -9.48
C PHE A 79 -9.44 -5.66 -9.70
N ASP A 80 -9.89 -5.52 -10.96
CA ASP A 80 -10.99 -4.62 -11.32
C ASP A 80 -12.38 -5.06 -10.83
N GLU A 81 -12.51 -6.31 -10.40
CA GLU A 81 -13.71 -6.84 -9.75
C GLU A 81 -13.57 -6.96 -8.23
N CYS A 82 -12.41 -6.58 -7.68
CA CYS A 82 -12.17 -6.63 -6.24
C CYS A 82 -12.72 -5.40 -5.55
N SER A 83 -13.17 -5.57 -4.31
CA SER A 83 -13.59 -4.47 -3.44
C SER A 83 -12.58 -4.31 -2.32
N ILE A 84 -12.03 -3.11 -2.20
CA ILE A 84 -11.05 -2.74 -1.17
C ILE A 84 -11.36 -1.36 -0.63
N ASN A 85 -11.07 -1.14 0.65
CA ASN A 85 -11.03 0.20 1.23
C ASN A 85 -9.57 0.61 1.45
N TYR A 86 -9.20 1.78 0.94
CA TYR A 86 -7.83 2.29 1.03
C TYR A 86 -7.42 2.57 2.48
N ALA A 87 -8.27 3.29 3.23
CA ALA A 87 -7.98 3.66 4.61
C ALA A 87 -7.86 2.43 5.52
N GLU A 88 -8.73 1.42 5.35
CA GLU A 88 -8.66 0.17 6.09
C GLU A 88 -7.30 -0.52 5.91
N ASN A 89 -6.80 -0.56 4.68
CA ASN A 89 -5.49 -1.14 4.38
C ASN A 89 -4.31 -0.29 4.91
N CYS A 90 -4.46 1.02 4.99
CA CYS A 90 -3.46 1.89 5.59
C CYS A 90 -3.45 1.81 7.13
N LEU A 91 -4.56 1.45 7.76
CA LEU A 91 -4.77 1.49 9.21
C LEU A 91 -4.79 0.09 9.86
N ILE A 92 -4.09 -0.88 9.27
CA ILE A 92 -4.03 -2.25 9.82
C ILE A 92 -3.34 -2.29 11.18
N ARG A 93 -2.36 -1.42 11.43
CA ARG A 93 -1.62 -1.35 12.69
C ARG A 93 -2.46 -0.68 13.79
N GLU A 94 -2.31 -1.18 15.03
CA GLU A 94 -2.99 -0.68 16.24
C GLU A 94 -2.04 -0.53 17.44
N ASP A 95 -0.74 -0.54 17.16
CA ASP A 95 0.31 -0.42 18.16
C ASP A 95 0.60 1.05 18.53
N ASP A 96 1.49 1.24 19.48
CA ASP A 96 1.87 2.55 20.00
C ASP A 96 3.14 3.13 19.35
N ASP A 97 3.67 2.47 18.27
CA ASP A 97 4.75 3.05 17.46
C ASP A 97 4.25 4.30 16.69
N ASP A 98 5.19 5.18 16.37
CA ASP A 98 4.91 6.39 15.60
C ASP A 98 4.35 6.07 14.21
N ALA A 99 3.15 6.56 13.92
CA ALA A 99 2.53 6.55 12.59
C ALA A 99 2.78 7.87 11.85
N ILE A 100 2.70 8.99 12.58
CA ILE A 100 2.97 10.33 12.04
C ILE A 100 3.92 11.04 12.99
N ILE A 101 5.02 11.56 12.43
CA ILE A 101 5.95 12.44 13.11
C ILE A 101 5.87 13.80 12.42
N PHE A 102 5.30 14.78 13.08
CA PHE A 102 5.11 16.12 12.54
C PHE A 102 6.06 17.13 13.18
N HIS A 103 6.74 17.89 12.33
CA HIS A 103 7.57 19.02 12.73
C HIS A 103 7.18 20.25 11.94
N SER A 104 6.92 21.37 12.62
CA SER A 104 6.73 22.66 11.97
C SER A 104 7.97 23.56 12.14
N GLU A 105 8.08 24.57 11.30
CA GLU A 105 9.14 25.58 11.37
C GLU A 105 9.18 26.31 12.72
N ASN A 106 8.03 26.47 13.38
CA ASN A 106 7.90 27.11 14.71
C ASN A 106 8.25 26.15 15.87
N LYS A 107 9.04 25.10 15.62
CA LYS A 107 9.46 24.09 16.61
C LYS A 107 8.33 23.30 17.24
N ILE A 108 7.11 23.33 16.67
CA ILE A 108 6.03 22.46 17.12
C ILE A 108 6.33 21.04 16.66
N LYS A 109 6.32 20.10 17.60
CA LYS A 109 6.43 18.67 17.31
C LYS A 109 5.20 17.97 17.84
N ARG A 110 4.60 17.13 17.01
CA ARG A 110 3.48 16.26 17.39
C ARG A 110 3.71 14.88 16.80
N ASN A 111 3.55 13.86 17.62
CA ASN A 111 3.56 12.48 17.17
C ASN A 111 2.16 11.91 17.32
N TYR A 112 1.79 11.03 16.41
CA TYR A 112 0.61 10.18 16.52
C TYR A 112 1.07 8.74 16.43
N SER A 113 0.69 7.91 17.38
CA SER A 113 0.84 6.48 17.27
C SER A 113 -0.18 5.91 16.27
N TRP A 114 0.03 4.67 15.81
CA TRP A 114 -0.93 3.99 14.94
C TRP A 114 -2.31 3.91 15.59
N ARG A 115 -2.38 3.64 16.88
CA ARG A 115 -3.62 3.62 17.67
C ARG A 115 -4.31 4.98 17.68
N GLU A 116 -3.57 6.06 17.92
CA GLU A 116 -4.11 7.42 17.95
C GLU A 116 -4.58 7.87 16.57
N LEU A 117 -3.79 7.63 15.51
CA LEU A 117 -4.17 7.91 14.13
C LEU A 117 -5.47 7.21 13.77
N ARG A 118 -5.54 5.90 14.02
CA ARG A 118 -6.74 5.09 13.76
C ARG A 118 -7.96 5.65 14.52
N SER A 119 -7.81 5.96 15.80
CA SER A 119 -8.88 6.56 16.61
C SER A 119 -9.35 7.90 16.04
N ALA A 120 -8.44 8.78 15.64
CA ALA A 120 -8.77 10.08 15.06
C ALA A 120 -9.51 9.93 13.71
N VAL A 121 -9.05 9.03 12.86
CA VAL A 121 -9.70 8.72 11.58
C VAL A 121 -11.11 8.19 11.79
N PHE A 122 -11.32 7.23 12.68
CA PHE A 122 -12.66 6.71 12.99
C PHE A 122 -13.60 7.77 13.55
N LYS A 123 -13.12 8.64 14.44
CA LYS A 123 -13.94 9.73 14.99
C LYS A 123 -14.44 10.66 13.88
N PHE A 124 -13.56 11.06 12.98
CA PHE A 124 -13.93 11.96 11.89
C PHE A 124 -14.80 11.26 10.83
N ALA A 125 -14.51 10.00 10.48
CA ALA A 125 -15.38 9.22 9.60
C ALA A 125 -16.81 9.07 10.15
N ASN A 126 -16.95 8.81 11.47
CA ASN A 126 -18.25 8.77 12.12
C ASN A 126 -18.95 10.14 12.13
N TYR A 127 -18.21 11.23 12.33
CA TYR A 127 -18.77 12.57 12.20
C TYR A 127 -19.35 12.82 10.80
N LEU A 128 -18.59 12.47 9.75
CA LEU A 128 -19.06 12.62 8.37
C LEU A 128 -20.32 11.78 8.11
N LYS A 129 -20.35 10.54 8.56
CA LYS A 129 -21.50 9.65 8.43
C LYS A 129 -22.74 10.21 9.16
N ASN A 130 -22.56 10.73 10.37
CA ASN A 130 -23.66 11.32 11.16
C ASN A 130 -24.18 12.63 10.54
N ASN A 131 -23.43 13.27 9.65
CA ASN A 131 -23.85 14.42 8.88
C ASN A 131 -24.32 14.05 7.45
N ASN A 132 -24.75 12.80 7.24
CA ASN A 132 -25.30 12.29 5.98
C ASN A 132 -24.32 12.38 4.79
N ILE A 133 -23.02 12.33 5.05
CA ILE A 133 -22.02 12.17 3.98
C ILE A 133 -21.97 10.69 3.61
N GLU A 134 -22.30 10.40 2.36
CA GLU A 134 -22.45 9.04 1.85
C GLU A 134 -21.43 8.73 0.77
N LYS A 135 -21.37 7.45 0.39
CA LYS A 135 -20.54 6.99 -0.74
C LYS A 135 -20.85 7.80 -2.00
N ASN A 136 -19.82 8.21 -2.72
CA ASN A 136 -19.84 9.08 -3.90
C ASN A 136 -20.02 10.59 -3.60
N ASN A 137 -20.21 11.01 -2.37
CA ASN A 137 -20.08 12.41 -2.04
C ASN A 137 -18.62 12.85 -2.21
N ARG A 138 -18.44 14.11 -2.56
CA ARG A 138 -17.10 14.70 -2.73
C ARG A 138 -16.83 15.67 -1.58
N ILE A 139 -15.70 15.45 -0.90
CA ILE A 139 -15.25 16.31 0.19
C ILE A 139 -14.03 17.07 -0.32
N ALA A 140 -14.03 18.37 -0.14
CA ALA A 140 -12.89 19.25 -0.42
C ALA A 140 -12.34 19.83 0.88
N ALA A 141 -11.01 19.89 1.00
CA ALA A 141 -10.34 20.50 2.13
C ALA A 141 -9.18 21.37 1.65
N ILE A 142 -8.99 22.52 2.30
CA ILE A 142 -7.83 23.39 2.11
C ILE A 142 -7.08 23.38 3.43
N LEU A 143 -6.02 22.59 3.48
CA LEU A 143 -5.26 22.33 4.70
C LEU A 143 -3.76 22.44 4.42
N PRO A 144 -2.96 22.96 5.38
CA PRO A 144 -1.50 22.87 5.30
C PRO A 144 -1.05 21.41 5.51
N ASN A 145 0.25 21.16 5.35
CA ASN A 145 0.83 19.82 5.58
C ASN A 145 0.94 19.53 7.09
N ILE A 146 -0.14 19.12 7.70
CA ILE A 146 -0.29 18.81 9.13
C ILE A 146 -0.94 17.42 9.30
N PRO A 147 -0.86 16.78 10.48
CA PRO A 147 -1.47 15.48 10.73
C PRO A 147 -2.96 15.42 10.39
N GLU A 148 -3.70 16.49 10.62
CA GLU A 148 -5.13 16.60 10.33
C GLU A 148 -5.44 16.43 8.83
N THR A 149 -4.49 16.75 7.95
CA THR A 149 -4.64 16.49 6.50
C THR A 149 -4.68 14.99 6.20
N VAL A 150 -3.79 14.22 6.82
CA VAL A 150 -3.77 12.76 6.68
C VAL A 150 -5.03 12.14 7.30
N ILE A 151 -5.42 12.61 8.49
CA ILE A 151 -6.62 12.15 9.19
C ILE A 151 -7.86 12.40 8.33
N SER A 152 -8.01 13.62 7.79
CA SER A 152 -9.15 13.99 6.95
C SER A 152 -9.21 13.13 5.68
N PHE A 153 -8.08 12.94 5.00
CA PHE A 153 -7.98 12.11 3.80
C PHE A 153 -8.40 10.66 4.09
N LEU A 154 -7.81 10.03 5.10
CA LEU A 154 -8.13 8.64 5.45
C LEU A 154 -9.57 8.47 5.95
N SER A 155 -10.17 9.51 6.55
CA SER A 155 -11.56 9.45 7.03
C SER A 155 -12.59 9.53 5.90
N THR A 156 -12.18 9.99 4.71
CA THR A 156 -13.05 10.14 3.53
C THR A 156 -12.87 9.04 2.50
N ALA A 157 -11.83 8.23 2.64
CA ALA A 157 -11.49 7.12 1.77
C ALA A 157 -12.14 5.82 2.25
#